data_db6527262b2ce595f28b74b8d62cf733
#
_entry.id   db6527262b2ce595f28b74b8d62cf733
#
_cell.length_a   1.000
_cell.length_b   1.000
_cell.length_c   1.000
_cell.angle_alpha   90.00
_cell.angle_beta   90.00
_cell.angle_gamma   90.00
#
_symmetry.space_group_name_H-M   'P 1'
#
loop_
_entity.id
_entity.type
_entity.pdbx_description
1 polymer ?
#
loop_
_entity_poly.entity_id
_entity_poly.type
_entity_poly.pdbx_seq_one_letter_code
_entity_poly.pdbx_strand_id
1 'polypeptide(L)'
;MIESDVYIICVPTPFKEDHNEKKVDLSYVESASKAVSKVLKKGNLVILESTVPPETTDICMNAILEKETGLKVNEDYYIAHCPERVLPGQILRELRDNDRIIGVSNDKAGKMAKELYSTIVTNGNIYITNSVTAEMCKLVENTFRDINIAIANELAKICDRLDINVLDVITMANKHPRVNILTPGTGVGGHCLAIDP
;
A
#
# COMPACT_ATOMS: atom_id res chain seq x y z
N MET A 1 -10.87 21.73 6.26
CA MET A 1 -11.39 20.45 5.71
C MET A 1 -12.91 20.55 5.71
N ILE A 2 -13.58 19.91 4.77
CA ILE A 2 -15.06 19.90 4.69
C ILE A 2 -15.56 18.68 5.47
N GLU A 3 -16.71 18.81 6.14
CA GLU A 3 -17.39 17.69 6.79
C GLU A 3 -17.84 16.69 5.74
N SER A 4 -17.58 15.40 5.97
CA SER A 4 -17.86 14.30 5.05
C SER A 4 -18.16 13.02 5.84
N ASP A 5 -18.77 12.04 5.21
CA ASP A 5 -19.03 10.74 5.82
C ASP A 5 -17.77 9.86 5.82
N VAL A 6 -16.90 10.03 4.81
CA VAL A 6 -15.66 9.27 4.65
C VAL A 6 -14.48 10.22 4.41
N TYR A 7 -13.37 9.96 5.08
CA TYR A 7 -12.10 10.63 4.89
C TYR A 7 -11.06 9.63 4.41
N ILE A 8 -10.36 9.95 3.32
CA ILE A 8 -9.29 9.12 2.76
C ILE A 8 -7.97 9.88 2.91
N ILE A 9 -6.99 9.26 3.56
CA ILE A 9 -5.65 9.79 3.77
C ILE A 9 -4.72 9.17 2.74
N CYS A 10 -4.23 10.00 1.80
CA CYS A 10 -3.31 9.65 0.72
C CYS A 10 -2.14 10.63 0.76
N VAL A 11 -1.21 10.43 1.67
CA VAL A 11 -0.07 11.33 1.89
C VAL A 11 1.26 10.59 1.65
N PRO A 12 2.36 11.31 1.33
CA PRO A 12 3.68 10.69 1.21
C PRO A 12 4.16 10.09 2.53
N THR A 13 4.96 9.02 2.42
CA THR A 13 5.61 8.35 3.54
C THR A 13 7.09 8.12 3.22
N PRO A 14 7.91 9.19 3.06
CA PRO A 14 9.32 9.09 2.73
C PRO A 14 10.14 8.56 3.91
N PHE A 15 11.43 8.29 3.67
CA PHE A 15 12.37 8.11 4.77
C PHE A 15 12.68 9.43 5.45
N LYS A 16 12.93 9.38 6.76
CA LYS A 16 13.52 10.51 7.49
C LYS A 16 14.93 10.77 6.94
N GLU A 17 15.30 12.04 6.85
CA GLU A 17 16.64 12.48 6.45
C GLU A 17 17.70 12.23 7.57
N ASP A 18 17.60 11.14 8.30
CA ASP A 18 18.60 10.76 9.27
C ASP A 18 19.54 9.74 8.65
N HIS A 19 20.82 10.10 8.50
CA HIS A 19 21.83 9.33 7.79
C HIS A 19 22.18 7.97 8.43
N ASN A 20 21.71 7.70 9.66
CA ASN A 20 22.10 6.52 10.41
C ASN A 20 21.04 5.39 10.45
N GLU A 21 19.76 5.70 10.25
CA GLU A 21 18.69 4.71 10.26
C GLU A 21 17.62 5.06 9.21
N LYS A 22 17.33 4.11 8.32
CA LYS A 22 16.22 4.23 7.36
C LYS A 22 14.90 4.04 8.11
N LYS A 23 14.40 5.11 8.72
CA LYS A 23 13.07 5.13 9.36
C LYS A 23 12.08 5.86 8.47
N VAL A 24 10.89 5.31 8.32
CA VAL A 24 9.80 6.00 7.60
C VAL A 24 9.38 7.27 8.35
N ASP A 25 9.11 8.33 7.60
CA ASP A 25 8.55 9.56 8.15
C ASP A 25 7.02 9.52 8.10
N LEU A 26 6.40 9.29 9.25
CA LEU A 26 4.95 9.30 9.41
C LEU A 26 4.37 10.68 9.73
N SER A 27 5.16 11.75 9.75
CA SER A 27 4.71 13.10 10.10
C SER A 27 3.57 13.61 9.22
N TYR A 28 3.55 13.22 7.94
CA TYR A 28 2.45 13.54 7.03
C TYR A 28 1.16 12.80 7.39
N VAL A 29 1.24 11.52 7.76
CA VAL A 29 0.09 10.74 8.26
C VAL A 29 -0.44 11.34 9.55
N GLU A 30 0.45 11.69 10.50
CA GLU A 30 0.09 12.35 11.75
C GLU A 30 -0.61 13.69 11.50
N SER A 31 -0.06 14.51 10.60
CA SER A 31 -0.62 15.81 10.24
C SER A 31 -2.00 15.68 9.60
N ALA A 32 -2.16 14.71 8.67
CA ALA A 32 -3.45 14.43 8.04
C ALA A 32 -4.47 13.92 9.06
N SER A 33 -4.09 13.04 9.97
CA SER A 33 -4.95 12.54 11.05
C SER A 33 -5.42 13.67 11.98
N LYS A 34 -4.53 14.60 12.35
CA LYS A 34 -4.88 15.81 13.11
C LYS A 34 -5.80 16.75 12.32
N ALA A 35 -5.69 16.79 11.00
CA ALA A 35 -6.59 17.60 10.18
C ALA A 35 -7.99 16.96 10.08
N VAL A 36 -8.06 15.62 9.97
CA VAL A 36 -9.32 14.85 9.99
C VAL A 36 -10.00 14.97 11.34
N SER A 37 -9.27 14.90 12.45
CA SER A 37 -9.84 14.96 13.80
C SER A 37 -10.68 16.22 14.05
N LYS A 38 -10.35 17.35 13.40
CA LYS A 38 -11.08 18.62 13.54
C LYS A 38 -12.51 18.57 12.99
N VAL A 39 -12.83 17.62 12.13
CA VAL A 39 -14.13 17.48 11.45
C VAL A 39 -14.75 16.10 11.63
N LEU A 40 -14.06 15.18 12.31
CA LEU A 40 -14.51 13.81 12.56
C LEU A 40 -15.76 13.81 13.45
N LYS A 41 -16.75 13.04 13.04
CA LYS A 41 -18.03 12.88 13.74
C LYS A 41 -18.35 11.40 13.95
N LYS A 42 -19.30 11.15 14.83
CA LYS A 42 -19.85 9.80 15.03
C LYS A 42 -20.43 9.25 13.72
N GLY A 43 -20.10 8.01 13.43
CA GLY A 43 -20.51 7.31 12.22
C GLY A 43 -19.55 7.44 11.04
N ASN A 44 -18.55 8.33 11.09
CA ASN A 44 -17.60 8.50 10.00
C ASN A 44 -16.65 7.30 9.83
N LEU A 45 -16.15 7.14 8.60
CA LEU A 45 -15.09 6.19 8.25
C LEU A 45 -13.82 6.97 7.86
N VAL A 46 -12.68 6.59 8.43
CA VAL A 46 -11.35 7.11 8.05
C VAL A 46 -10.54 5.99 7.42
N ILE A 47 -10.08 6.19 6.19
CA ILE A 47 -9.32 5.21 5.43
C ILE A 47 -7.89 5.72 5.24
N LEU A 48 -6.90 4.91 5.57
CA LEU A 48 -5.50 5.16 5.24
C LEU A 48 -5.14 4.38 3.97
N GLU A 49 -4.84 5.07 2.87
CA GLU A 49 -4.38 4.47 1.61
C GLU A 49 -2.86 4.54 1.41
N SER A 50 -2.18 5.43 2.14
CA SER A 50 -0.72 5.56 2.07
C SER A 50 -0.04 4.24 2.43
N THR A 51 1.06 3.90 1.74
CA THR A 51 1.93 2.77 2.12
C THR A 51 2.61 3.10 3.45
N VAL A 52 2.43 2.23 4.43
CA VAL A 52 2.91 2.45 5.79
C VAL A 52 3.44 1.15 6.40
N PRO A 53 4.32 1.22 7.41
CA PRO A 53 4.67 0.06 8.22
C PRO A 53 3.46 -0.58 8.88
N PRO A 54 3.50 -1.90 9.15
CA PRO A 54 2.46 -2.60 9.90
C PRO A 54 2.13 -1.90 11.23
N GLU A 55 0.86 -1.96 11.63
CA GLU A 55 0.29 -1.34 12.83
C GLU A 55 0.08 0.20 12.76
N THR A 56 0.48 0.87 11.68
CA THR A 56 0.34 2.33 11.58
C THR A 56 -1.11 2.79 11.65
N THR A 57 -2.03 2.08 11.00
CA THR A 57 -3.46 2.43 11.02
C THR A 57 -4.05 2.34 12.41
N ASP A 58 -3.83 1.22 13.10
CA ASP A 58 -4.45 0.94 14.38
C ASP A 58 -3.75 1.66 15.55
N ILE A 59 -2.41 1.80 15.51
CA ILE A 59 -1.66 2.40 16.63
C ILE A 59 -1.40 3.88 16.38
N CYS A 60 -0.84 4.27 15.23
CA CYS A 60 -0.44 5.66 15.01
C CYS A 60 -1.64 6.56 14.65
N MET A 61 -2.34 6.27 13.56
CA MET A 61 -3.47 7.09 13.09
C MET A 61 -4.60 7.10 14.13
N ASN A 62 -5.00 5.93 14.62
CA ASN A 62 -6.09 5.81 15.57
C ASN A 62 -5.81 6.54 16.89
N ALA A 63 -4.61 6.40 17.47
CA ALA A 63 -4.26 7.08 18.71
C ALA A 63 -4.37 8.60 18.60
N ILE A 64 -4.04 9.18 17.43
CA ILE A 64 -4.21 10.61 17.18
C ILE A 64 -5.69 10.99 17.11
N LEU A 65 -6.50 10.22 16.37
CA LEU A 65 -7.93 10.49 16.23
C LEU A 65 -8.64 10.42 17.59
N GLU A 66 -8.39 9.37 18.37
CA GLU A 66 -8.98 9.24 19.72
C GLU A 66 -8.53 10.37 20.66
N LYS A 67 -7.23 10.69 20.66
CA LYS A 67 -6.67 11.74 21.53
C LYS A 67 -7.25 13.12 21.24
N GLU A 68 -7.36 13.48 19.96
CA GLU A 68 -7.79 14.81 19.55
C GLU A 68 -9.31 15.01 19.63
N THR A 69 -10.10 13.92 19.50
CA THR A 69 -11.56 14.02 19.46
C THR A 69 -12.26 13.56 20.73
N GLY A 70 -11.62 12.67 21.51
CA GLY A 70 -12.26 11.95 22.60
C GLY A 70 -13.25 10.87 22.17
N LEU A 71 -13.44 10.67 20.86
CA LEU A 71 -14.27 9.61 20.29
C LEU A 71 -13.56 8.25 20.36
N LYS A 72 -14.34 7.15 20.33
CA LYS A 72 -13.84 5.79 20.42
C LYS A 72 -13.96 5.08 19.08
N VAL A 73 -12.86 4.48 18.63
CA VAL A 73 -12.85 3.64 17.43
C VAL A 73 -13.79 2.44 17.61
N ASN A 74 -14.45 2.05 16.52
CA ASN A 74 -15.41 0.94 16.46
C ASN A 74 -16.73 1.15 17.24
N GLU A 75 -16.84 2.23 18.00
CA GLU A 75 -18.06 2.66 18.69
C GLU A 75 -18.62 3.93 18.04
N ASP A 76 -17.82 4.99 18.04
CA ASP A 76 -18.20 6.31 17.54
C ASP A 76 -17.81 6.52 16.07
N TYR A 77 -16.68 6.02 15.64
CA TYR A 77 -16.19 6.10 14.25
C TYR A 77 -15.45 4.81 13.85
N TYR A 78 -15.12 4.69 12.57
CA TYR A 78 -14.54 3.49 11.99
C TYR A 78 -13.26 3.82 11.26
N ILE A 79 -12.31 2.88 11.24
CA ILE A 79 -11.06 2.99 10.51
C ILE A 79 -10.85 1.81 9.58
N ALA A 80 -10.15 2.05 8.47
CA ALA A 80 -9.73 1.03 7.54
C ALA A 80 -8.37 1.37 6.94
N HIS A 81 -7.63 0.34 6.51
CA HIS A 81 -6.47 0.47 5.64
C HIS A 81 -6.82 -0.12 4.27
N CYS A 82 -6.55 0.60 3.20
CA CYS A 82 -6.75 0.10 1.85
C CYS A 82 -5.59 0.55 0.96
N PRO A 83 -4.48 -0.21 0.90
CA PRO A 83 -3.28 0.22 0.20
C PRO A 83 -3.52 0.41 -1.29
N GLU A 84 -2.95 1.49 -1.86
CA GLU A 84 -3.05 1.75 -3.28
C GLU A 84 -2.09 0.85 -4.08
N ARG A 85 -2.60 0.25 -5.16
CA ARG A 85 -1.90 -0.79 -5.94
C ARG A 85 -1.87 -0.51 -7.45
N VAL A 86 -2.23 0.70 -7.88
CA VAL A 86 -2.29 1.05 -9.31
C VAL A 86 -0.94 1.44 -9.89
N LEU A 87 -0.78 1.20 -11.17
CA LEU A 87 0.39 1.59 -11.94
C LEU A 87 0.18 2.98 -12.57
N PRO A 88 1.14 3.92 -12.44
CA PRO A 88 1.09 5.18 -13.16
C PRO A 88 0.87 4.97 -14.67
N GLY A 89 -0.05 5.73 -15.24
CA GLY A 89 -0.46 5.60 -16.65
C GLY A 89 -1.62 4.62 -16.90
N GLN A 90 -1.98 3.77 -15.93
CA GLN A 90 -3.10 2.82 -16.03
C GLN A 90 -4.16 3.06 -14.92
N ILE A 91 -4.05 4.14 -14.17
CA ILE A 91 -4.77 4.39 -12.91
C ILE A 91 -6.28 4.13 -13.03
N LEU A 92 -6.96 4.77 -13.97
CA LEU A 92 -8.43 4.68 -14.10
C LEU A 92 -8.91 3.26 -14.46
N ARG A 93 -8.10 2.52 -15.21
CA ARG A 93 -8.40 1.14 -15.53
C ARG A 93 -8.17 0.24 -14.32
N GLU A 94 -7.01 0.36 -13.70
CA GLU A 94 -6.63 -0.50 -12.58
C GLU A 94 -7.44 -0.23 -11.30
N LEU A 95 -7.95 0.98 -11.10
CA LEU A 95 -8.93 1.27 -10.04
C LEU A 95 -10.21 0.44 -10.17
N ARG A 96 -10.60 0.08 -11.39
CA ARG A 96 -11.81 -0.70 -11.67
C ARG A 96 -11.55 -2.21 -11.71
N ASP A 97 -10.37 -2.59 -12.22
CA ASP A 97 -10.08 -3.98 -12.61
C ASP A 97 -9.26 -4.73 -11.55
N ASN A 98 -8.45 -4.02 -10.75
CA ASN A 98 -7.61 -4.67 -9.76
C ASN A 98 -8.40 -5.06 -8.50
N ASP A 99 -8.05 -6.22 -7.96
CA ASP A 99 -8.51 -6.63 -6.65
C ASP A 99 -8.07 -5.61 -5.58
N ARG A 100 -8.94 -5.36 -4.59
CA ARG A 100 -8.65 -4.52 -3.44
C ARG A 100 -8.55 -5.34 -2.16
N ILE A 101 -7.60 -4.95 -1.30
CA ILE A 101 -7.46 -5.49 0.05
C ILE A 101 -7.89 -4.39 1.02
N ILE A 102 -8.81 -4.70 1.91
CA ILE A 102 -9.31 -3.78 2.93
C ILE A 102 -9.01 -4.39 4.30
N GLY A 103 -8.13 -3.75 5.05
CA GLY A 103 -7.82 -4.09 6.42
C GLY A 103 -8.67 -3.31 7.40
N VAL A 104 -9.33 -4.00 8.32
CA VAL A 104 -10.23 -3.39 9.32
C VAL A 104 -10.12 -4.10 10.67
N SER A 105 -10.53 -3.42 11.72
CA SER A 105 -10.59 -3.97 13.07
C SER A 105 -11.99 -4.52 13.45
N ASN A 106 -13.05 -4.23 12.66
CA ASN A 106 -14.36 -4.80 12.86
C ASN A 106 -15.20 -4.92 11.58
N ASP A 107 -16.28 -5.72 11.65
CA ASP A 107 -17.16 -6.02 10.51
C ASP A 107 -17.88 -4.79 9.96
N LYS A 108 -18.24 -3.82 10.81
CA LYS A 108 -18.96 -2.63 10.36
C LYS A 108 -18.07 -1.73 9.54
N ALA A 109 -16.82 -1.50 9.97
CA ALA A 109 -15.81 -0.80 9.17
C ALA A 109 -15.61 -1.49 7.82
N GLY A 110 -15.52 -2.83 7.81
CA GLY A 110 -15.39 -3.63 6.60
C GLY A 110 -16.56 -3.46 5.64
N LYS A 111 -17.78 -3.45 6.13
CA LYS A 111 -18.98 -3.22 5.31
C LYS A 111 -18.98 -1.81 4.70
N MET A 112 -18.71 -0.78 5.51
CA MET A 112 -18.67 0.61 5.05
C MET A 112 -17.59 0.82 3.97
N ALA A 113 -16.37 0.34 4.21
CA ALA A 113 -15.27 0.45 3.26
C ALA A 113 -15.56 -0.35 1.97
N LYS A 114 -16.11 -1.58 2.09
CA LYS A 114 -16.51 -2.38 0.93
C LYS A 114 -17.60 -1.70 0.11
N GLU A 115 -18.60 -1.10 0.74
CA GLU A 115 -19.67 -0.36 0.06
C GLU A 115 -19.08 0.80 -0.77
N LEU A 116 -18.19 1.60 -0.17
CA LEU A 116 -17.50 2.68 -0.86
C LEU A 116 -16.73 2.16 -2.08
N TYR A 117 -15.82 1.21 -1.88
CA TYR A 117 -14.97 0.73 -2.97
C TYR A 117 -15.73 -0.06 -4.05
N SER A 118 -16.87 -0.68 -3.72
CA SER A 118 -17.73 -1.33 -4.71
C SER A 118 -18.34 -0.37 -5.73
N THR A 119 -18.34 0.93 -5.45
CA THR A 119 -18.75 1.95 -6.43
C THR A 119 -17.68 2.19 -7.51
N ILE A 120 -16.44 1.81 -7.23
CA ILE A 120 -15.27 2.05 -8.09
C ILE A 120 -14.79 0.75 -8.73
N VAL A 121 -14.62 -0.32 -7.93
CA VAL A 121 -14.14 -1.63 -8.37
C VAL A 121 -15.29 -2.38 -9.04
N THR A 122 -15.25 -2.45 -10.36
CA THR A 122 -16.33 -3.05 -11.17
C THR A 122 -16.00 -4.46 -11.68
N ASN A 123 -14.72 -4.77 -11.87
CA ASN A 123 -14.25 -6.05 -12.43
C ASN A 123 -13.35 -6.82 -11.46
N GLY A 124 -12.75 -6.16 -10.47
CA GLY A 124 -11.93 -6.79 -9.43
C GLY A 124 -12.75 -7.30 -8.25
N ASN A 125 -12.09 -8.00 -7.34
CA ASN A 125 -12.66 -8.47 -6.09
C ASN A 125 -12.22 -7.58 -4.92
N ILE A 126 -13.03 -7.57 -3.84
CA ILE A 126 -12.71 -6.86 -2.61
C ILE A 126 -12.56 -7.89 -1.49
N TYR A 127 -11.34 -8.00 -0.95
CA TYR A 127 -10.98 -8.88 0.15
C TYR A 127 -10.90 -8.09 1.45
N ILE A 128 -11.55 -8.60 2.49
CA ILE A 128 -11.51 -7.99 3.83
C ILE A 128 -10.61 -8.83 4.72
N THR A 129 -9.71 -8.16 5.43
CA THR A 129 -8.77 -8.75 6.40
C THR A 129 -8.54 -7.78 7.56
N ASN A 130 -7.56 -8.02 8.43
CA ASN A 130 -7.15 -7.05 9.44
C ASN A 130 -6.18 -6.00 8.88
N SER A 131 -6.07 -4.84 9.55
CA SER A 131 -5.26 -3.70 9.11
C SER A 131 -3.80 -4.09 8.90
N VAL A 132 -3.20 -4.79 9.86
CA VAL A 132 -1.79 -5.21 9.83
C VAL A 132 -1.49 -6.11 8.63
N THR A 133 -2.40 -7.05 8.32
CA THR A 133 -2.27 -7.91 7.14
C THR A 133 -2.35 -7.09 5.85
N ALA A 134 -3.27 -6.14 5.75
CA ALA A 134 -3.40 -5.30 4.56
C ALA A 134 -2.17 -4.39 4.35
N GLU A 135 -1.64 -3.79 5.42
CA GLU A 135 -0.40 -3.02 5.41
C GLU A 135 0.78 -3.88 4.93
N MET A 136 0.94 -5.08 5.51
CA MET A 136 2.02 -6.00 5.16
C MET A 136 1.92 -6.50 3.71
N CYS A 137 0.73 -6.75 3.18
CA CYS A 137 0.55 -7.19 1.79
C CYS A 137 1.19 -6.22 0.81
N LYS A 138 1.01 -4.91 1.00
CA LYS A 138 1.60 -3.89 0.13
C LYS A 138 3.13 -3.91 0.15
N LEU A 139 3.72 -4.04 1.32
CA LEU A 139 5.17 -4.12 1.49
C LEU A 139 5.73 -5.37 0.83
N VAL A 140 5.09 -6.52 1.04
CA VAL A 140 5.51 -7.80 0.43
C VAL A 140 5.43 -7.75 -1.09
N GLU A 141 4.39 -7.14 -1.68
CA GLU A 141 4.28 -6.97 -3.14
C GLU A 141 5.46 -6.19 -3.72
N ASN A 142 5.83 -5.08 -3.09
CA ASN A 142 6.93 -4.25 -3.56
C ASN A 142 8.29 -4.89 -3.28
N THR A 143 8.48 -5.51 -2.11
CA THR A 143 9.70 -6.28 -1.80
C THR A 143 9.90 -7.44 -2.77
N PHE A 144 8.84 -8.18 -3.12
CA PHE A 144 8.92 -9.25 -4.12
C PHE A 144 9.39 -8.72 -5.48
N ARG A 145 8.87 -7.57 -5.93
CA ARG A 145 9.28 -6.95 -7.19
C ARG A 145 10.73 -6.48 -7.13
N ASP A 146 11.16 -5.86 -6.04
CA ASP A 146 12.53 -5.41 -5.81
C ASP A 146 13.52 -6.57 -5.94
N ILE A 147 13.33 -7.63 -5.16
CA ILE A 147 14.18 -8.83 -5.19
C ILE A 147 14.18 -9.48 -6.58
N ASN A 148 13.04 -9.56 -7.23
CA ASN A 148 12.91 -10.21 -8.55
C ASN A 148 13.65 -9.41 -9.65
N ILE A 149 13.61 -8.07 -9.60
CA ILE A 149 14.40 -7.23 -10.50
C ILE A 149 15.90 -7.36 -10.19
N ALA A 150 16.30 -7.41 -8.93
CA ALA A 150 17.68 -7.63 -8.53
C ALA A 150 18.22 -8.97 -9.06
N ILE A 151 17.44 -10.06 -8.94
CA ILE A 151 17.78 -11.37 -9.51
C ILE A 151 17.95 -11.29 -11.02
N ALA A 152 17.03 -10.62 -11.73
CA ALA A 152 17.12 -10.45 -13.18
C ALA A 152 18.40 -9.70 -13.59
N ASN A 153 18.80 -8.66 -12.84
CA ASN A 153 20.01 -7.91 -13.07
C ASN A 153 21.27 -8.76 -12.81
N GLU A 154 21.30 -9.60 -11.79
CA GLU A 154 22.43 -10.52 -11.56
C GLU A 154 22.52 -11.60 -12.66
N LEU A 155 21.38 -12.12 -13.13
CA LEU A 155 21.36 -13.04 -14.29
C LEU A 155 21.92 -12.35 -15.54
N ALA A 156 21.61 -11.09 -15.79
CA ALA A 156 22.17 -10.34 -16.92
C ALA A 156 23.70 -10.29 -16.86
N LYS A 157 24.30 -10.02 -15.70
CA LYS A 157 25.75 -10.02 -15.51
C LYS A 157 26.38 -11.40 -15.74
N ILE A 158 25.71 -12.46 -15.35
CA ILE A 158 26.16 -13.85 -15.58
C ILE A 158 26.11 -14.17 -17.07
N CYS A 159 25.00 -13.84 -17.73
CA CYS A 159 24.80 -14.09 -19.16
C CYS A 159 25.81 -13.32 -20.03
N ASP A 160 26.12 -12.07 -19.67
CA ASP A 160 27.14 -11.26 -20.33
C ASP A 160 28.51 -11.93 -20.29
N ARG A 161 28.91 -12.52 -19.15
CA ARG A 161 30.18 -13.26 -19.03
C ARG A 161 30.21 -14.57 -19.82
N LEU A 162 29.05 -15.14 -20.13
CA LEU A 162 28.90 -16.40 -20.88
C LEU A 162 28.64 -16.15 -22.38
N ASP A 163 28.57 -14.90 -22.81
CA ASP A 163 28.22 -14.48 -24.16
C ASP A 163 26.86 -15.06 -24.64
N ILE A 164 25.85 -15.01 -23.75
CA ILE A 164 24.48 -15.43 -24.04
C ILE A 164 23.47 -14.33 -23.75
N ASN A 165 22.35 -14.32 -24.47
CA ASN A 165 21.31 -13.32 -24.30
C ASN A 165 20.45 -13.64 -23.07
N VAL A 166 20.48 -12.75 -22.07
CA VAL A 166 19.67 -12.89 -20.82
C VAL A 166 18.18 -12.91 -21.10
N LEU A 167 17.69 -12.19 -22.11
CA LEU A 167 16.25 -12.16 -22.42
C LEU A 167 15.76 -13.51 -22.94
N ASP A 168 16.59 -14.23 -23.69
CA ASP A 168 16.28 -15.58 -24.14
C ASP A 168 16.27 -16.55 -22.96
N VAL A 169 17.25 -16.45 -22.05
CA VAL A 169 17.29 -17.25 -20.83
C VAL A 169 16.04 -17.04 -20.00
N ILE A 170 15.67 -15.78 -19.73
CA ILE A 170 14.47 -15.44 -18.95
C ILE A 170 13.21 -15.93 -19.66
N THR A 171 13.10 -15.72 -20.96
CA THR A 171 11.94 -16.17 -21.74
C THR A 171 11.75 -17.68 -21.65
N MET A 172 12.83 -18.45 -21.76
CA MET A 172 12.78 -19.91 -21.65
C MET A 172 12.52 -20.38 -20.23
N ALA A 173 13.19 -19.77 -19.23
CA ALA A 173 12.97 -20.08 -17.82
C ALA A 173 11.51 -19.85 -17.40
N ASN A 174 10.90 -18.74 -17.85
CA ASN A 174 9.50 -18.40 -17.57
C ASN A 174 8.47 -19.32 -18.24
N LYS A 175 8.89 -20.28 -19.12
CA LYS A 175 8.01 -21.36 -19.56
C LYS A 175 7.73 -22.38 -18.45
N HIS A 176 8.57 -22.43 -17.44
CA HIS A 176 8.32 -23.27 -16.28
C HIS A 176 7.18 -22.67 -15.42
N PRO A 177 6.15 -23.44 -15.05
CA PRO A 177 4.91 -22.91 -14.44
C PRO A 177 5.09 -22.25 -13.06
N ARG A 178 6.24 -22.43 -12.42
CA ARG A 178 6.56 -21.85 -11.11
C ARG A 178 7.65 -20.78 -11.17
N VAL A 179 7.99 -20.29 -12.37
CA VAL A 179 9.04 -19.27 -12.57
C VAL A 179 8.44 -18.04 -13.22
N ASN A 180 8.72 -16.88 -12.66
CA ASN A 180 8.30 -15.58 -13.19
C ASN A 180 9.39 -14.54 -12.92
N ILE A 181 10.47 -14.59 -13.70
CA ILE A 181 11.60 -13.65 -13.63
C ILE A 181 11.23 -12.39 -14.40
N LEU A 182 11.43 -11.22 -13.79
CA LEU A 182 11.20 -9.93 -14.42
C LEU A 182 12.31 -9.58 -15.43
N THR A 183 12.10 -8.51 -16.20
CA THR A 183 13.09 -8.03 -17.15
C THR A 183 14.20 -7.26 -16.43
N PRO A 184 15.49 -7.52 -16.72
CA PRO A 184 16.61 -6.76 -16.17
C PRO A 184 16.62 -5.33 -16.69
N GLY A 185 17.19 -4.42 -15.92
CA GLY A 185 17.32 -3.00 -16.24
C GLY A 185 18.61 -2.42 -15.67
N THR A 186 18.68 -1.09 -15.57
CA THR A 186 19.88 -0.38 -15.08
C THR A 186 20.10 -0.53 -13.56
N GLY A 187 19.16 -1.12 -12.86
CA GLY A 187 19.17 -1.34 -11.42
C GLY A 187 17.78 -1.54 -10.89
N VAL A 188 17.64 -1.78 -9.58
CA VAL A 188 16.37 -1.67 -8.89
C VAL A 188 16.17 -0.22 -8.52
N GLY A 189 15.02 0.36 -8.88
CA GLY A 189 14.77 1.76 -8.64
C GLY A 189 13.31 2.14 -8.88
N GLY A 190 13.05 3.43 -8.73
CA GLY A 190 11.72 4.01 -8.84
C GLY A 190 11.34 4.72 -7.55
N HIS A 191 10.18 5.38 -7.54
CA HIS A 191 9.72 6.13 -6.38
C HIS A 191 9.33 5.21 -5.21
N CYS A 192 8.63 4.12 -5.48
CA CYS A 192 8.09 3.21 -4.46
C CYS A 192 9.09 2.10 -4.08
N LEU A 193 9.68 1.41 -5.08
CA LEU A 193 10.57 0.27 -4.84
C LEU A 193 11.87 0.62 -4.09
N ALA A 194 12.27 1.87 -4.07
CA ALA A 194 13.43 2.33 -3.33
C ALA A 194 13.15 2.60 -1.84
N ILE A 195 11.86 2.63 -1.44
CA ILE A 195 11.41 3.06 -0.11
C ILE A 195 10.65 1.95 0.62
N ASP A 196 9.75 1.26 -0.05
CA ASP A 196 8.81 0.33 0.58
C ASP A 196 9.42 -1.01 1.07
N PRO A 197 10.45 -1.61 0.38
CA PRO A 197 11.11 -2.85 0.85
C PRO A 197 11.91 -2.69 2.13
#